data_210f630768d61770d22cd367aa24e6dc
#
_entry.id   210f630768d61770d22cd367aa24e6dc
#
_cell.length_a   1.000
_cell.length_b   1.000
_cell.length_c   1.000
_cell.angle_alpha   90.00
_cell.angle_beta   90.00
_cell.angle_gamma   90.00
#
_symmetry.space_group_name_H-M   'P 1'
#
loop_
_entity.id
_entity.type
_entity.pdbx_description
1 polymer ?
#
loop_
_entity_poly.entity_id
_entity_poly.type
_entity_poly.pdbx_seq_one_letter_code
_entity_poly.pdbx_strand_id
1 'polypeptide(L)'
;MDKLQKPELLIPAGSLEVLKVAVDYGADAVYIGGKNYGLRAKAGNFTIEEMHEAADYVHAHGAKLYVTVNIFAHNEDIDGIKAYFHELKETGLEEKIDAFIISDPGIFTLAKEILPGIEIHVSTQANNTNYLIYDFWRKQGATRVVAARELSLKEIKTIREHIPADMEIEAFMHGAMCISYSGRCLLSSYFTGRDANQGACTHPCRWKYAVVEEKRPGEYLPVEEDDRGTYIFNSKDLCMIEHIPDMIDAGINSFKVEGRMKTALYVAVVTRTYREAIDDYYTSKELYESKMEHYREEIAACTFRQFTTGFYYGKPNEETQIYDCNTYVKNRVYLGTVEEVTAAGELVIHQKNKFCVGDAIEVMAFDGENVDVEVLAIYDEHGTEMESAPHPKQLLCVKVSNSEKIRKGMIIRTRHCAA
;
A
#
# COMPACT_ATOMS: atom_id res chain seq x y z
N MET A 1 -31.25 9.89 2.55
CA MET A 1 -29.91 10.14 3.12
C MET A 1 -29.10 10.74 1.99
N ASP A 2 -28.62 11.98 2.13
CA ASP A 2 -27.63 12.51 1.21
C ASP A 2 -26.45 11.54 1.24
N LYS A 3 -26.10 10.94 0.09
CA LYS A 3 -24.95 10.02 0.00
C LYS A 3 -23.72 10.85 0.38
N LEU A 4 -23.06 10.49 1.48
CA LEU A 4 -21.74 11.02 1.83
C LEU A 4 -20.85 10.95 0.59
N GLN A 5 -19.97 11.92 0.41
CA GLN A 5 -19.03 11.93 -0.72
C GLN A 5 -18.24 10.61 -0.74
N LYS A 6 -18.12 10.00 -1.94
CA LYS A 6 -17.35 8.77 -2.13
C LYS A 6 -15.90 9.00 -1.68
N PRO A 7 -15.37 8.16 -0.78
CA PRO A 7 -14.00 8.32 -0.30
C PRO A 7 -12.99 8.07 -1.42
N GLU A 8 -11.89 8.82 -1.36
CA GLU A 8 -10.73 8.61 -2.21
C GLU A 8 -10.05 7.28 -1.85
N LEU A 9 -9.70 6.46 -2.85
CA LEU A 9 -8.89 5.26 -2.69
C LEU A 9 -7.42 5.60 -2.97
N LEU A 10 -6.61 5.67 -1.90
CA LEU A 10 -5.20 6.09 -1.95
C LEU A 10 -4.27 4.88 -1.86
N ILE A 11 -3.49 4.66 -2.92
CA ILE A 11 -2.69 3.46 -3.13
C ILE A 11 -1.18 3.78 -3.09
N PRO A 12 -0.34 2.91 -2.48
CA PRO A 12 1.11 3.06 -2.49
C PRO A 12 1.74 2.62 -3.81
N ALA A 13 2.81 3.31 -4.23
CA ALA A 13 3.68 2.80 -5.28
C ALA A 13 5.16 2.96 -4.91
N GLY A 14 5.94 1.88 -5.13
CA GLY A 14 7.38 1.85 -4.91
C GLY A 14 8.20 1.97 -6.19
N SER A 15 7.57 1.96 -7.35
CA SER A 15 8.19 2.15 -8.67
C SER A 15 7.14 2.64 -9.67
N LEU A 16 7.61 3.12 -10.82
CA LEU A 16 6.74 3.60 -11.89
C LEU A 16 5.83 2.47 -12.45
N GLU A 17 6.34 1.23 -12.58
CA GLU A 17 5.54 0.05 -12.94
C GLU A 17 4.35 -0.13 -11.97
N VAL A 18 4.62 -0.09 -10.67
CA VAL A 18 3.59 -0.27 -9.64
C VAL A 18 2.61 0.90 -9.60
N LEU A 19 3.06 2.12 -9.88
CA LEU A 19 2.20 3.30 -9.97
C LEU A 19 1.19 3.15 -11.12
N LYS A 20 1.66 2.77 -12.32
CA LYS A 20 0.79 2.54 -13.48
C LYS A 20 -0.26 1.47 -13.15
N VAL A 21 0.16 0.37 -12.53
CA VAL A 21 -0.76 -0.69 -12.07
C VAL A 21 -1.79 -0.15 -11.07
N ALA A 22 -1.39 0.67 -10.10
CA ALA A 22 -2.34 1.24 -9.14
C ALA A 22 -3.43 2.06 -9.83
N VAL A 23 -3.04 2.90 -10.78
CA VAL A 23 -3.95 3.77 -11.55
C VAL A 23 -4.86 2.93 -12.45
N ASP A 24 -4.31 1.99 -13.22
CA ASP A 24 -5.05 1.14 -14.16
C ASP A 24 -6.11 0.28 -13.45
N TYR A 25 -5.85 -0.12 -12.19
CA TYR A 25 -6.77 -0.91 -11.37
C TYR A 25 -7.70 -0.06 -10.48
N GLY A 26 -7.75 1.26 -10.66
CA GLY A 26 -8.80 2.13 -10.13
C GLY A 26 -8.45 2.93 -8.87
N ALA A 27 -7.17 3.25 -8.65
CA ALA A 27 -6.77 4.21 -7.62
C ALA A 27 -7.26 5.63 -7.98
N ASP A 28 -7.85 6.34 -7.01
CA ASP A 28 -8.17 7.77 -7.14
C ASP A 28 -6.92 8.64 -6.89
N ALA A 29 -6.00 8.14 -6.08
CA ALA A 29 -4.72 8.79 -5.81
C ALA A 29 -3.62 7.76 -5.55
N VAL A 30 -2.38 8.14 -5.88
CA VAL A 30 -1.19 7.30 -5.62
C VAL A 30 -0.19 8.09 -4.80
N TYR A 31 0.37 7.48 -3.73
CA TYR A 31 1.45 8.09 -3.00
C TYR A 31 2.78 7.37 -3.22
N ILE A 32 3.80 8.18 -3.46
CA ILE A 32 5.17 7.74 -3.75
C ILE A 32 6.19 8.37 -2.77
N GLY A 33 7.44 7.98 -2.89
CA GLY A 33 8.55 8.65 -2.22
C GLY A 33 9.67 8.95 -3.18
N GLY A 34 10.29 10.10 -3.02
CA GLY A 34 11.56 10.42 -3.65
C GLY A 34 12.70 9.54 -3.12
N LYS A 35 13.84 9.55 -3.77
CA LYS A 35 15.04 8.81 -3.35
C LYS A 35 15.47 9.16 -1.93
N ASN A 36 15.16 10.36 -1.50
CA ASN A 36 15.54 10.89 -0.19
C ASN A 36 14.30 11.30 0.62
N TYR A 37 14.43 11.42 1.93
CA TYR A 37 13.47 12.01 2.90
C TYR A 37 12.10 11.35 3.03
N GLY A 38 11.88 10.20 2.38
CA GLY A 38 10.69 9.36 2.57
C GLY A 38 10.98 8.13 3.43
N LEU A 39 10.03 7.72 4.28
CA LEU A 39 10.07 6.41 4.92
C LEU A 39 10.03 5.31 3.86
N ARG A 40 10.69 4.16 4.10
CA ARG A 40 10.90 3.08 3.12
C ARG A 40 12.06 3.36 2.14
N ALA A 41 13.21 3.78 2.67
CA ALA A 41 14.44 4.02 1.90
C ALA A 41 14.88 2.84 1.00
N LYS A 42 14.44 1.61 1.31
CA LYS A 42 14.68 0.40 0.49
C LYS A 42 13.65 0.16 -0.61
N ALA A 43 12.57 0.91 -0.70
CA ALA A 43 11.72 0.90 -1.89
C ALA A 43 12.53 1.44 -3.08
N GLY A 44 12.13 1.11 -4.31
CA GLY A 44 12.80 1.62 -5.51
C GLY A 44 12.92 3.14 -5.50
N ASN A 45 11.89 3.82 -4.97
CA ASN A 45 11.74 5.26 -4.89
C ASN A 45 11.98 5.95 -6.26
N PHE A 46 11.50 7.16 -6.41
CA PHE A 46 11.43 7.84 -7.70
C PHE A 46 12.54 8.89 -7.86
N THR A 47 13.16 8.95 -9.03
CA THR A 47 13.94 10.12 -9.46
C THR A 47 13.02 11.28 -9.81
N ILE A 48 13.57 12.46 -10.01
CA ILE A 48 12.79 13.64 -10.47
C ILE A 48 12.14 13.35 -11.82
N GLU A 49 12.89 12.74 -12.76
CA GLU A 49 12.38 12.37 -14.09
C GLU A 49 11.24 11.35 -14.00
N GLU A 50 11.40 10.31 -13.16
CA GLU A 50 10.35 9.32 -12.91
C GLU A 50 9.11 9.93 -12.23
N MET A 51 9.28 10.96 -11.39
CA MET A 51 8.16 11.70 -10.79
C MET A 51 7.40 12.53 -11.83
N HIS A 52 8.09 13.15 -12.80
CA HIS A 52 7.44 13.82 -13.91
C HIS A 52 6.60 12.84 -14.74
N GLU A 53 7.17 11.69 -15.12
CA GLU A 53 6.43 10.65 -15.86
C GLU A 53 5.26 10.11 -15.04
N ALA A 54 5.46 9.90 -13.73
CA ALA A 54 4.42 9.47 -12.81
C ALA A 54 3.26 10.46 -12.74
N ALA A 55 3.54 11.76 -12.60
CA ALA A 55 2.55 12.81 -12.53
C ALA A 55 1.75 12.92 -13.85
N ASP A 56 2.44 12.91 -14.98
CA ASP A 56 1.79 12.95 -16.29
C ASP A 56 0.87 11.74 -16.51
N TYR A 57 1.30 10.54 -16.10
CA TYR A 57 0.50 9.33 -16.20
C TYR A 57 -0.73 9.38 -15.28
N VAL A 58 -0.56 9.73 -14.03
CA VAL A 58 -1.62 9.81 -13.02
C VAL A 58 -2.69 10.82 -13.47
N HIS A 59 -2.28 12.03 -13.86
CA HIS A 59 -3.21 13.08 -14.30
C HIS A 59 -3.93 12.73 -15.61
N ALA A 60 -3.26 12.07 -16.55
CA ALA A 60 -3.90 11.61 -17.79
C ALA A 60 -5.06 10.63 -17.53
N HIS A 61 -5.05 9.94 -16.37
CA HIS A 61 -6.10 9.01 -15.96
C HIS A 61 -7.06 9.62 -14.90
N GLY A 62 -6.95 10.93 -14.62
CA GLY A 62 -7.83 11.64 -13.68
C GLY A 62 -7.57 11.32 -12.20
N ALA A 63 -6.43 10.71 -11.87
CA ALA A 63 -5.99 10.43 -10.51
C ALA A 63 -5.04 11.53 -9.98
N LYS A 64 -4.64 11.43 -8.69
CA LYS A 64 -3.77 12.40 -8.01
C LYS A 64 -2.43 11.77 -7.59
N LEU A 65 -1.38 12.60 -7.55
CA LEU A 65 -0.05 12.19 -7.11
C LEU A 65 0.34 12.86 -5.79
N TYR A 66 0.63 12.05 -4.75
CA TYR A 66 1.12 12.55 -3.47
C TYR A 66 2.56 12.10 -3.21
N VAL A 67 3.40 13.00 -2.72
CA VAL A 67 4.82 12.72 -2.45
C VAL A 67 5.10 12.76 -0.96
N THR A 68 5.75 11.71 -0.44
CA THR A 68 6.11 11.63 0.99
C THR A 68 7.43 12.30 1.29
N VAL A 69 7.43 13.23 2.25
CA VAL A 69 8.60 13.80 2.91
C VAL A 69 8.38 13.66 4.42
N ASN A 70 8.40 12.41 4.90
CA ASN A 70 7.84 12.06 6.20
C ASN A 70 8.80 11.28 7.12
N ILE A 71 10.09 11.44 6.96
CA ILE A 71 11.08 11.01 7.95
C ILE A 71 11.00 11.88 9.21
N PHE A 72 11.57 11.41 10.32
CA PHE A 72 11.96 12.28 11.42
C PHE A 72 13.28 12.98 11.03
N ALA A 73 13.17 14.23 10.62
CA ALA A 73 14.32 14.99 10.18
C ALA A 73 15.23 15.35 11.36
N HIS A 74 16.54 15.08 11.21
CA HIS A 74 17.57 15.56 12.10
C HIS A 74 18.21 16.82 11.54
N ASN A 75 19.00 17.53 12.34
CA ASN A 75 19.65 18.78 11.89
C ASN A 75 20.47 18.60 10.61
N GLU A 76 21.10 17.43 10.45
CA GLU A 76 21.90 17.07 9.26
C GLU A 76 21.09 16.89 7.99
N ASP A 77 19.77 16.64 8.09
CA ASP A 77 18.86 16.46 6.95
C ASP A 77 18.36 17.80 6.39
N ILE A 78 18.35 18.88 7.20
CA ILE A 78 17.64 20.13 6.91
C ILE A 78 18.10 20.78 5.62
N ASP A 79 19.43 20.92 5.42
CA ASP A 79 19.95 21.57 4.22
C ASP A 79 19.67 20.73 2.96
N GLY A 80 19.72 19.41 3.08
CA GLY A 80 19.35 18.51 2.00
C GLY A 80 17.86 18.58 1.64
N ILE A 81 16.97 18.69 2.64
CA ILE A 81 15.52 18.85 2.40
C ILE A 81 15.24 20.20 1.73
N LYS A 82 15.90 21.28 2.15
CA LYS A 82 15.80 22.58 1.48
C LYS A 82 16.19 22.49 0.01
N ALA A 83 17.35 21.87 -0.26
CA ALA A 83 17.83 21.68 -1.62
C ALA A 83 16.84 20.87 -2.46
N TYR A 84 16.26 19.81 -1.90
CA TYR A 84 15.24 18.99 -2.55
C TYR A 84 13.97 19.80 -2.91
N PHE A 85 13.45 20.63 -2.00
CA PHE A 85 12.30 21.49 -2.30
C PHE A 85 12.63 22.55 -3.38
N HIS A 86 13.83 23.09 -3.38
CA HIS A 86 14.27 23.99 -4.45
C HIS A 86 14.40 23.27 -5.80
N GLU A 87 14.92 22.05 -5.82
CA GLU A 87 15.00 21.22 -7.03
C GLU A 87 13.61 20.92 -7.62
N LEU A 88 12.63 20.56 -6.77
CA LEU A 88 11.25 20.38 -7.19
C LEU A 88 10.69 21.64 -7.87
N LYS A 89 11.00 22.81 -7.30
CA LYS A 89 10.59 24.10 -7.86
C LYS A 89 11.28 24.43 -9.17
N GLU A 90 12.59 24.27 -9.23
CA GLU A 90 13.41 24.56 -10.41
C GLU A 90 13.06 23.68 -11.61
N THR A 91 12.62 22.43 -11.35
CA THR A 91 12.18 21.48 -12.38
C THR A 91 10.70 21.63 -12.74
N GLY A 92 9.93 22.48 -12.04
CA GLY A 92 8.49 22.66 -12.23
C GLY A 92 7.65 21.45 -11.77
N LEU A 93 8.26 20.53 -11.01
CA LEU A 93 7.56 19.34 -10.54
C LEU A 93 6.55 19.66 -9.45
N GLU A 94 6.75 20.74 -8.66
CA GLU A 94 5.80 21.19 -7.65
C GLU A 94 4.42 21.53 -8.23
N GLU A 95 4.34 21.94 -9.49
CA GLU A 95 3.06 22.22 -10.19
C GLU A 95 2.31 20.94 -10.58
N LYS A 96 3.01 19.80 -10.58
CA LYS A 96 2.46 18.47 -10.94
C LYS A 96 2.19 17.59 -9.73
N ILE A 97 2.70 17.93 -8.55
CA ILE A 97 2.44 17.21 -7.29
C ILE A 97 1.16 17.80 -6.68
N ASP A 98 0.15 16.96 -6.44
CA ASP A 98 -1.10 17.42 -5.84
C ASP A 98 -0.97 17.70 -4.35
N ALA A 99 -0.18 16.90 -3.61
CA ALA A 99 0.10 17.17 -2.20
C ALA A 99 1.42 16.52 -1.71
N PHE A 100 1.99 17.12 -0.66
CA PHE A 100 3.03 16.46 0.15
C PHE A 100 2.44 15.79 1.38
N ILE A 101 3.01 14.61 1.76
CA ILE A 101 2.69 13.94 3.02
C ILE A 101 3.88 14.16 3.97
N ILE A 102 3.70 15.05 4.96
CA ILE A 102 4.75 15.52 5.88
C ILE A 102 4.39 15.18 7.32
N SER A 103 5.37 14.82 8.17
CA SER A 103 5.15 14.51 9.59
C SER A 103 5.79 15.53 10.55
N ASP A 104 6.89 16.14 10.14
CA ASP A 104 7.68 17.04 10.95
C ASP A 104 7.18 18.49 10.84
N PRO A 105 6.88 19.19 11.97
CA PRO A 105 6.38 20.57 11.93
C PRO A 105 7.36 21.58 11.32
N GLY A 106 8.69 21.35 11.50
CA GLY A 106 9.71 22.21 10.91
C GLY A 106 9.76 22.07 9.41
N ILE A 107 9.71 20.81 8.90
CA ILE A 107 9.66 20.53 7.47
C ILE A 107 8.33 21.00 6.85
N PHE A 108 7.23 20.91 7.59
CA PHE A 108 5.94 21.47 7.18
C PHE A 108 6.05 22.99 6.93
N THR A 109 6.64 23.73 7.89
CA THR A 109 6.84 25.17 7.76
C THR A 109 7.75 25.49 6.58
N LEU A 110 8.86 24.76 6.45
CA LEU A 110 9.82 24.93 5.37
C LEU A 110 9.18 24.68 3.98
N ALA A 111 8.34 23.66 3.85
CA ALA A 111 7.61 23.38 2.62
C ALA A 111 6.66 24.55 2.26
N LYS A 112 5.92 25.09 3.23
CA LYS A 112 5.05 26.26 3.02
C LYS A 112 5.82 27.53 2.62
N GLU A 113 7.05 27.70 3.09
CA GLU A 113 7.90 28.84 2.74
C GLU A 113 8.44 28.73 1.30
N ILE A 114 8.94 27.55 0.91
CA ILE A 114 9.58 27.36 -0.40
C ILE A 114 8.55 27.09 -1.50
N LEU A 115 7.48 26.33 -1.19
CA LEU A 115 6.45 25.84 -2.10
C LEU A 115 5.04 26.24 -1.59
N PRO A 116 4.71 27.53 -1.52
CA PRO A 116 3.51 28.03 -0.81
C PRO A 116 2.19 27.60 -1.45
N GLY A 117 2.21 27.18 -2.72
CA GLY A 117 1.02 26.75 -3.48
C GLY A 117 0.62 25.29 -3.26
N ILE A 118 1.51 24.48 -2.66
CA ILE A 118 1.26 23.03 -2.58
C ILE A 118 0.38 22.67 -1.38
N GLU A 119 -0.49 21.68 -1.55
CA GLU A 119 -1.25 21.10 -0.44
C GLU A 119 -0.34 20.23 0.45
N ILE A 120 -0.63 20.21 1.75
CA ILE A 120 0.09 19.37 2.70
C ILE A 120 -0.89 18.52 3.49
N HIS A 121 -0.70 17.21 3.40
CA HIS A 121 -1.34 16.20 4.20
C HIS A 121 -0.42 15.80 5.37
N VAL A 122 -0.94 15.87 6.59
CA VAL A 122 -0.15 15.54 7.78
C VAL A 122 -0.07 14.03 7.94
N SER A 123 1.14 13.47 7.90
CA SER A 123 1.38 12.03 7.99
C SER A 123 0.92 11.43 9.32
N THR A 124 0.55 10.15 9.30
CA THR A 124 0.30 9.35 10.53
C THR A 124 1.51 9.34 11.48
N GLN A 125 2.72 9.58 10.98
CA GLN A 125 3.95 9.68 11.78
C GLN A 125 3.92 10.86 12.78
N ALA A 126 3.05 11.84 12.59
CA ALA A 126 2.81 12.92 13.55
C ALA A 126 1.96 12.47 14.75
N ASN A 127 1.45 11.22 14.75
CA ASN A 127 0.63 10.62 15.81
C ASN A 127 -0.64 11.43 16.14
N ASN A 128 -1.45 11.65 15.13
CA ASN A 128 -2.66 12.47 15.20
C ASN A 128 -3.81 11.69 15.86
N THR A 129 -4.02 11.90 17.16
CA THR A 129 -4.90 11.08 18.01
C THR A 129 -6.13 11.79 18.57
N ASN A 130 -6.30 13.08 18.34
CA ASN A 130 -7.44 13.85 18.86
C ASN A 130 -7.76 15.07 18.01
N TYR A 131 -8.99 15.58 18.11
CA TYR A 131 -9.49 16.70 17.29
C TYR A 131 -8.73 18.03 17.47
N LEU A 132 -8.08 18.28 18.62
CA LEU A 132 -7.27 19.47 18.84
C LEU A 132 -6.00 19.47 17.98
N ILE A 133 -5.41 18.29 17.72
CA ILE A 133 -4.28 18.15 16.80
C ILE A 133 -4.71 18.46 15.37
N TYR A 134 -5.91 18.02 14.96
CA TYR A 134 -6.46 18.34 13.64
C TYR A 134 -6.72 19.84 13.49
N ASP A 135 -7.30 20.51 14.49
CA ASP A 135 -7.51 21.95 14.48
C ASP A 135 -6.18 22.73 14.48
N PHE A 136 -5.17 22.24 15.20
CA PHE A 136 -3.81 22.80 15.13
C PHE A 136 -3.26 22.76 13.70
N TRP A 137 -3.27 21.60 13.05
CA TRP A 137 -2.75 21.44 11.70
C TRP A 137 -3.54 22.25 10.67
N ARG A 138 -4.86 22.30 10.80
CA ARG A 138 -5.72 23.16 9.99
C ARG A 138 -5.31 24.63 10.07
N LYS A 139 -5.07 25.13 11.28
CA LYS A 139 -4.58 26.50 11.51
C LYS A 139 -3.20 26.76 10.90
N GLN A 140 -2.38 25.73 10.76
CA GLN A 140 -1.11 25.81 10.03
C GLN A 140 -1.29 25.73 8.50
N GLY A 141 -2.49 25.46 8.01
CA GLY A 141 -2.82 25.37 6.59
C GLY A 141 -2.67 23.97 5.98
N ALA A 142 -2.74 22.92 6.78
CA ALA A 142 -2.94 21.57 6.27
C ALA A 142 -4.36 21.36 5.78
N THR A 143 -4.54 20.62 4.70
CA THR A 143 -5.86 20.30 4.11
C THR A 143 -6.39 18.95 4.55
N ARG A 144 -5.48 18.02 4.93
CA ARG A 144 -5.78 16.63 5.33
C ARG A 144 -4.89 16.18 6.47
N VAL A 145 -5.43 15.36 7.36
CA VAL A 145 -4.66 14.69 8.41
C VAL A 145 -4.88 13.18 8.35
N VAL A 146 -3.77 12.43 8.34
CA VAL A 146 -3.79 10.97 8.44
C VAL A 146 -3.93 10.57 9.90
N ALA A 147 -5.01 9.88 10.22
CA ALA A 147 -5.30 9.38 11.55
C ALA A 147 -4.20 8.42 12.05
N ALA A 148 -3.92 8.44 13.35
CA ALA A 148 -3.11 7.40 13.96
C ALA A 148 -3.83 6.04 13.84
N ARG A 149 -3.07 4.96 13.60
CA ARG A 149 -3.63 3.60 13.42
C ARG A 149 -4.22 3.02 14.70
N GLU A 150 -3.92 3.62 15.82
CA GLU A 150 -4.31 3.23 17.17
C GLU A 150 -5.69 3.79 17.58
N LEU A 151 -6.33 4.56 16.68
CA LEU A 151 -7.68 5.10 16.90
C LEU A 151 -8.76 4.08 16.53
N SER A 152 -9.80 4.01 17.35
CA SER A 152 -11.06 3.33 17.00
C SER A 152 -11.92 4.19 16.05
N LEU A 153 -12.83 3.54 15.32
CA LEU A 153 -13.81 4.25 14.47
C LEU A 153 -14.64 5.26 15.27
N LYS A 154 -14.96 4.92 16.54
CA LYS A 154 -15.67 5.84 17.45
C LYS A 154 -14.88 7.11 17.71
N GLU A 155 -13.57 7.00 17.94
CA GLU A 155 -12.69 8.16 18.16
C GLU A 155 -12.55 8.99 16.87
N ILE A 156 -12.42 8.35 15.71
CA ILE A 156 -12.38 9.03 14.40
C ILE A 156 -13.69 9.79 14.16
N LYS A 157 -14.84 9.19 14.45
CA LYS A 157 -16.13 9.86 14.35
C LYS A 157 -16.22 11.06 15.29
N THR A 158 -15.73 10.93 16.53
CA THR A 158 -15.64 12.06 17.45
C THR A 158 -14.74 13.17 16.91
N ILE A 159 -13.62 12.84 16.28
CA ILE A 159 -12.76 13.84 15.60
C ILE A 159 -13.57 14.53 14.50
N ARG A 160 -14.26 13.79 13.62
CA ARG A 160 -15.08 14.36 12.54
C ARG A 160 -16.14 15.35 13.03
N GLU A 161 -16.78 15.05 14.16
CA GLU A 161 -17.81 15.91 14.76
C GLU A 161 -17.27 17.23 15.31
N HIS A 162 -15.96 17.33 15.58
CA HIS A 162 -15.31 18.50 16.19
C HIS A 162 -14.44 19.32 15.23
N ILE A 163 -14.27 18.87 13.98
CA ILE A 163 -13.50 19.61 12.98
C ILE A 163 -14.39 20.07 11.82
N PRO A 164 -14.05 21.18 11.14
CA PRO A 164 -14.81 21.66 9.98
C PRO A 164 -14.84 20.64 8.84
N ALA A 165 -15.84 20.74 7.97
CA ALA A 165 -16.04 19.80 6.86
C ALA A 165 -14.94 19.88 5.79
N ASP A 166 -14.28 21.03 5.67
CA ASP A 166 -13.16 21.27 4.75
C ASP A 166 -11.82 20.66 5.20
N MET A 167 -11.75 20.20 6.46
CA MET A 167 -10.59 19.45 6.97
C MET A 167 -10.79 17.97 6.74
N GLU A 168 -10.01 17.36 5.85
CA GLU A 168 -10.15 15.95 5.49
C GLU A 168 -9.49 15.01 6.50
N ILE A 169 -10.11 13.86 6.69
CA ILE A 169 -9.59 12.72 7.46
C ILE A 169 -9.17 11.61 6.49
N GLU A 170 -7.91 11.20 6.56
CA GLU A 170 -7.39 10.01 5.90
C GLU A 170 -7.15 8.91 6.93
N ALA A 171 -7.50 7.67 6.65
CA ALA A 171 -7.25 6.54 7.54
C ALA A 171 -6.81 5.29 6.76
N PHE A 172 -5.98 4.45 7.40
CA PHE A 172 -5.57 3.19 6.78
C PHE A 172 -6.72 2.21 6.75
N MET A 173 -6.89 1.52 5.62
CA MET A 173 -7.90 0.48 5.46
C MET A 173 -7.31 -0.90 5.21
N HIS A 174 -6.05 -0.99 4.77
CA HIS A 174 -5.41 -2.27 4.44
C HIS A 174 -3.90 -2.21 4.59
N GLY A 175 -3.30 -3.37 4.93
CA GLY A 175 -1.88 -3.60 4.91
C GLY A 175 -1.23 -3.75 6.29
N ALA A 176 0.09 -3.67 6.34
CA ALA A 176 0.86 -4.02 7.51
C ALA A 176 0.61 -3.09 8.72
N MET A 177 0.37 -3.69 9.88
CA MET A 177 0.32 -2.98 11.17
C MET A 177 1.70 -2.88 11.81
N CYS A 178 1.90 -1.88 12.66
CA CYS A 178 3.10 -1.64 13.44
C CYS A 178 2.86 -2.02 14.91
N ILE A 179 3.90 -2.49 15.61
CA ILE A 179 3.81 -2.84 17.02
C ILE A 179 3.73 -1.61 17.95
N SER A 180 4.20 -0.48 17.50
CA SER A 180 4.17 0.77 18.24
C SER A 180 3.56 1.86 17.39
N TYR A 181 3.25 3.00 18.01
CA TYR A 181 2.87 4.20 17.28
C TYR A 181 3.81 4.44 16.10
N SER A 182 3.25 4.78 14.96
CA SER A 182 4.01 4.99 13.73
C SER A 182 5.17 5.97 13.95
N GLY A 183 6.38 5.57 13.56
CA GLY A 183 7.59 6.37 13.73
C GLY A 183 8.16 6.46 15.16
N ARG A 184 7.65 5.71 16.15
CA ARG A 184 8.13 5.77 17.54
C ARG A 184 8.88 4.52 18.01
N CYS A 185 9.09 3.54 17.12
CA CYS A 185 9.75 2.28 17.44
C CYS A 185 11.28 2.41 17.33
N LEU A 186 11.99 1.99 18.39
CA LEU A 186 13.45 1.95 18.45
C LEU A 186 14.04 0.54 18.26
N LEU A 187 13.20 -0.51 18.12
CA LEU A 187 13.70 -1.89 18.03
C LEU A 187 14.68 -2.12 16.89
N SER A 188 14.44 -1.52 15.71
CA SER A 188 15.33 -1.68 14.56
C SER A 188 16.69 -1.03 14.80
N SER A 189 16.70 0.18 15.38
CA SER A 189 17.93 0.87 15.74
C SER A 189 18.70 0.08 16.81
N TYR A 190 18.01 -0.41 17.84
CA TYR A 190 18.61 -1.19 18.93
C TYR A 190 19.24 -2.50 18.44
N PHE A 191 18.52 -3.31 17.65
CA PHE A 191 19.00 -4.63 17.22
C PHE A 191 19.97 -4.60 16.03
N THR A 192 19.90 -3.58 15.16
CA THR A 192 20.61 -3.60 13.88
C THR A 192 21.37 -2.33 13.54
N GLY A 193 21.32 -1.31 14.40
CA GLY A 193 21.88 0.01 14.14
C GLY A 193 21.17 0.76 13.00
N ARG A 194 20.00 0.28 12.54
CA ARG A 194 19.27 0.84 11.41
C ARG A 194 17.99 1.51 11.88
N ASP A 195 17.92 2.82 11.67
CA ASP A 195 16.85 3.63 12.22
C ASP A 195 15.55 3.47 11.42
N ALA A 196 14.52 2.97 12.10
CA ALA A 196 13.18 2.84 11.54
C ALA A 196 12.56 4.20 11.22
N ASN A 197 12.91 5.24 11.95
CA ASN A 197 12.38 6.58 11.83
C ASN A 197 13.01 7.34 10.65
N GLN A 198 14.15 6.84 10.16
CA GLN A 198 14.84 7.28 8.94
C GLN A 198 14.55 6.36 7.74
N GLY A 199 13.49 5.56 7.79
CA GLY A 199 13.08 4.68 6.70
C GLY A 199 13.82 3.35 6.58
N ALA A 200 14.75 3.03 7.51
CA ALA A 200 15.60 1.84 7.43
C ALA A 200 15.13 0.67 8.31
N CYS A 201 13.83 0.58 8.65
CA CYS A 201 13.27 -0.47 9.49
C CYS A 201 13.59 -1.89 8.98
N THR A 202 14.19 -2.73 9.83
CA THR A 202 14.51 -4.14 9.56
C THR A 202 13.44 -5.11 10.04
N HIS A 203 12.34 -4.60 10.55
CA HIS A 203 11.20 -5.38 11.05
C HIS A 203 11.56 -6.37 12.19
N PRO A 204 12.34 -6.02 13.21
CA PRO A 204 12.71 -6.95 14.28
C PRO A 204 11.50 -7.42 15.08
N CYS A 205 10.43 -6.61 15.15
CA CYS A 205 9.17 -7.04 15.75
C CYS A 205 8.53 -8.29 15.09
N ARG A 206 9.08 -8.80 14.02
CA ARG A 206 8.62 -10.00 13.29
C ARG A 206 9.61 -11.16 13.37
N TRP A 207 10.70 -11.00 14.14
CA TRP A 207 11.65 -12.07 14.37
C TRP A 207 11.16 -12.99 15.47
N LYS A 208 11.65 -14.22 15.49
CA LYS A 208 11.40 -15.15 16.57
C LYS A 208 12.31 -14.81 17.75
N TYR A 209 11.70 -14.71 18.91
CA TYR A 209 12.41 -14.45 20.18
C TYR A 209 12.16 -15.58 21.17
N ALA A 210 13.10 -15.72 22.11
CA ALA A 210 12.90 -16.48 23.33
C ALA A 210 13.44 -15.67 24.51
N VAL A 211 12.78 -15.73 25.64
CA VAL A 211 13.25 -15.12 26.86
C VAL A 211 14.06 -16.15 27.64
N VAL A 212 15.22 -15.74 28.15
CA VAL A 212 16.06 -16.55 29.03
C VAL A 212 16.10 -15.87 30.37
N GLU A 213 15.72 -16.60 31.44
CA GLU A 213 15.89 -16.13 32.82
C GLU A 213 17.34 -16.27 33.22
N GLU A 214 17.96 -15.21 33.77
CA GLU A 214 19.37 -15.19 34.16
C GLU A 214 19.73 -16.33 35.13
N LYS A 215 18.81 -16.73 36.03
CA LYS A 215 18.99 -17.81 37.00
C LYS A 215 18.75 -19.21 36.42
N ARG A 216 18.33 -19.33 35.15
CA ARG A 216 18.09 -20.59 34.45
C ARG A 216 18.77 -20.59 33.07
N PRO A 217 20.11 -20.50 33.04
CA PRO A 217 20.84 -20.47 31.79
C PRO A 217 20.62 -21.77 31.00
N GLY A 218 20.23 -21.62 29.70
CA GLY A 218 19.97 -22.77 28.83
C GLY A 218 18.50 -23.18 28.71
N GLU A 219 17.61 -22.64 29.55
CA GLU A 219 16.16 -22.78 29.36
C GLU A 219 15.65 -21.61 28.51
N TYR A 220 15.27 -21.89 27.27
CA TYR A 220 14.67 -20.93 26.36
C TYR A 220 13.15 -20.98 26.50
N LEU A 221 12.59 -19.94 27.11
CA LEU A 221 11.14 -19.77 27.20
C LEU A 221 10.67 -19.12 25.90
N PRO A 222 9.89 -19.81 25.05
CA PRO A 222 9.29 -19.16 23.89
C PRO A 222 8.44 -17.99 24.39
N VAL A 223 8.52 -16.88 23.68
CA VAL A 223 7.70 -15.71 24.03
C VAL A 223 6.35 -15.94 23.36
N GLU A 224 5.38 -16.42 24.14
CA GLU A 224 4.00 -16.64 23.74
C GLU A 224 3.08 -15.88 24.70
N GLU A 225 1.84 -15.58 24.35
CA GLU A 225 0.89 -14.91 25.24
C GLU A 225 -0.07 -15.90 25.89
N ASP A 226 -0.26 -15.72 27.20
CA ASP A 226 -1.35 -16.26 27.95
C ASP A 226 -2.02 -15.14 28.77
N ASP A 227 -3.04 -15.44 29.56
CA ASP A 227 -3.81 -14.48 30.37
C ASP A 227 -2.97 -13.57 31.29
N ARG A 228 -1.65 -13.60 31.23
CA ARG A 228 -0.72 -12.99 32.20
C ARG A 228 0.35 -12.09 31.60
N GLY A 229 0.53 -12.01 30.28
CA GLY A 229 1.62 -11.19 29.74
C GLY A 229 1.89 -11.24 28.27
N THR A 230 2.66 -10.29 27.86
CA THR A 230 2.86 -9.79 26.50
C THR A 230 3.81 -10.64 25.68
N TYR A 231 3.44 -10.89 24.47
CA TYR A 231 4.24 -11.53 23.42
C TYR A 231 4.69 -10.53 22.40
N ILE A 232 5.88 -10.77 21.91
CA ILE A 232 6.49 -9.90 20.99
C ILE A 232 6.23 -10.47 19.58
N PHE A 233 5.32 -9.92 18.79
CA PHE A 233 5.33 -8.88 17.85
C PHE A 233 4.98 -9.29 16.41
N ASN A 234 4.14 -10.24 16.11
CA ASN A 234 3.77 -10.55 14.72
C ASN A 234 2.33 -10.15 14.42
N SER A 235 2.08 -8.84 14.31
CA SER A 235 0.75 -8.32 14.01
C SER A 235 0.22 -8.86 12.68
N LYS A 236 -1.05 -9.27 12.67
CA LYS A 236 -1.83 -9.52 11.47
C LYS A 236 -1.89 -8.27 10.59
N ASP A 237 -2.19 -8.42 9.31
CA ASP A 237 -2.39 -7.30 8.40
C ASP A 237 -3.79 -6.71 8.60
N LEU A 238 -3.90 -5.37 8.57
CA LEU A 238 -5.18 -4.68 8.59
C LEU A 238 -5.96 -5.01 7.32
N CYS A 239 -7.24 -5.31 7.46
CA CYS A 239 -8.16 -5.47 6.33
C CYS A 239 -9.57 -5.02 6.72
N MET A 240 -10.05 -3.97 6.08
CA MET A 240 -11.35 -3.37 6.33
C MET A 240 -12.34 -3.60 5.18
N ILE A 241 -12.11 -4.62 4.35
CA ILE A 241 -12.95 -4.89 3.17
C ILE A 241 -14.41 -5.17 3.53
N GLU A 242 -14.67 -5.77 4.69
CA GLU A 242 -16.00 -6.06 5.22
C GLU A 242 -16.63 -4.88 5.97
N HIS A 243 -15.89 -3.79 6.17
CA HIS A 243 -16.22 -2.68 7.05
C HIS A 243 -16.18 -1.31 6.36
N ILE A 244 -16.29 -1.29 5.03
CA ILE A 244 -16.33 -0.04 4.24
C ILE A 244 -17.46 0.88 4.72
N PRO A 245 -18.70 0.40 4.98
CA PRO A 245 -19.75 1.25 5.50
C PRO A 245 -19.39 1.95 6.80
N ASP A 246 -18.77 1.23 7.75
CA ASP A 246 -18.41 1.79 9.07
C ASP A 246 -17.33 2.88 8.95
N MET A 247 -16.39 2.72 8.01
CA MET A 247 -15.37 3.73 7.73
C MET A 247 -15.97 4.99 7.10
N ILE A 248 -16.94 4.83 6.20
CA ILE A 248 -17.69 5.95 5.59
C ILE A 248 -18.50 6.67 6.67
N ASP A 249 -19.21 5.94 7.52
CA ASP A 249 -20.03 6.49 8.61
C ASP A 249 -19.19 7.19 9.69
N ALA A 250 -17.92 6.83 9.83
CA ALA A 250 -16.96 7.53 10.67
C ALA A 250 -16.51 8.87 10.07
N GLY A 251 -16.86 9.19 8.81
CA GLY A 251 -16.56 10.44 8.13
C GLY A 251 -15.14 10.52 7.59
N ILE A 252 -14.55 9.39 7.20
CA ILE A 252 -13.23 9.30 6.59
C ILE A 252 -13.35 9.68 5.10
N ASN A 253 -12.51 10.61 4.64
CA ASN A 253 -12.53 11.14 3.27
C ASN A 253 -11.59 10.36 2.33
N SER A 254 -10.50 9.79 2.86
CA SER A 254 -9.50 9.05 2.06
C SER A 254 -9.14 7.73 2.73
N PHE A 255 -9.27 6.65 1.97
CA PHE A 255 -8.98 5.27 2.36
C PHE A 255 -7.59 4.87 1.88
N LYS A 256 -6.65 4.76 2.82
CA LYS A 256 -5.23 4.52 2.52
C LYS A 256 -4.84 3.06 2.64
N VAL A 257 -4.15 2.56 1.63
CA VAL A 257 -3.50 1.25 1.65
C VAL A 257 -2.02 1.40 2.01
N GLU A 258 -1.50 0.55 2.90
CA GLU A 258 -0.05 0.45 3.18
C GLU A 258 0.58 -0.63 2.31
N GLY A 259 1.75 -0.35 1.74
CA GLY A 259 2.43 -1.36 0.94
C GLY A 259 3.42 -0.87 -0.11
N ARG A 260 4.14 0.24 0.09
CA ARG A 260 5.13 0.78 -0.88
C ARG A 260 6.21 -0.23 -1.31
N MET A 261 6.48 -1.26 -0.50
CA MET A 261 7.44 -2.33 -0.83
C MET A 261 6.78 -3.59 -1.40
N LYS A 262 5.48 -3.54 -1.69
CA LYS A 262 4.73 -4.68 -2.21
C LYS A 262 4.85 -4.77 -3.74
N THR A 263 4.54 -5.99 -4.25
CA THR A 263 4.59 -6.28 -5.70
C THR A 263 3.42 -5.65 -6.46
N ALA A 264 3.54 -5.56 -7.79
CA ALA A 264 2.46 -5.11 -8.66
C ALA A 264 1.20 -5.99 -8.51
N LEU A 265 1.33 -7.33 -8.33
CA LEU A 265 0.19 -8.19 -8.04
C LEU A 265 -0.56 -7.77 -6.78
N TYR A 266 0.14 -7.47 -5.68
CA TYR A 266 -0.51 -7.00 -4.45
C TYR A 266 -1.27 -5.71 -4.69
N VAL A 267 -0.65 -4.75 -5.37
CA VAL A 267 -1.26 -3.45 -5.65
C VAL A 267 -2.48 -3.62 -6.56
N ALA A 268 -2.39 -4.42 -7.63
CA ALA A 268 -3.52 -4.69 -8.53
C ALA A 268 -4.69 -5.33 -7.78
N VAL A 269 -4.44 -6.39 -7.02
CA VAL A 269 -5.48 -7.13 -6.27
C VAL A 269 -6.15 -6.21 -5.25
N VAL A 270 -5.37 -5.54 -4.41
CA VAL A 270 -5.92 -4.72 -3.33
C VAL A 270 -6.68 -3.52 -3.91
N THR A 271 -6.11 -2.83 -4.90
CA THR A 271 -6.75 -1.67 -5.52
C THR A 271 -8.07 -2.03 -6.16
N ARG A 272 -8.09 -3.04 -7.03
CA ARG A 272 -9.29 -3.46 -7.73
C ARG A 272 -10.39 -3.92 -6.78
N THR A 273 -10.04 -4.76 -5.82
CA THR A 273 -11.03 -5.32 -4.88
C THR A 273 -11.68 -4.22 -4.04
N TYR A 274 -10.88 -3.27 -3.51
CA TYR A 274 -11.44 -2.14 -2.76
C TYR A 274 -12.22 -1.17 -3.66
N ARG A 275 -11.76 -0.93 -4.89
CA ARG A 275 -12.50 -0.10 -5.83
C ARG A 275 -13.87 -0.69 -6.13
N GLU A 276 -13.93 -1.97 -6.45
CA GLU A 276 -15.18 -2.69 -6.69
C GLU A 276 -16.10 -2.63 -5.47
N ALA A 277 -15.59 -2.95 -4.30
CA ALA A 277 -16.38 -2.95 -3.06
C ALA A 277 -16.93 -1.56 -2.69
N ILE A 278 -16.14 -0.48 -2.88
CA ILE A 278 -16.59 0.89 -2.67
C ILE A 278 -17.69 1.24 -3.68
N ASP A 279 -17.51 0.93 -4.96
CA ASP A 279 -18.46 1.25 -6.03
C ASP A 279 -19.78 0.50 -5.87
N ASP A 280 -19.70 -0.78 -5.52
CA ASP A 280 -20.87 -1.60 -5.23
C ASP A 280 -21.65 -1.07 -4.02
N TYR A 281 -20.96 -0.64 -2.95
CA TYR A 281 -21.62 -0.02 -1.79
C TYR A 281 -22.33 1.29 -2.16
N TYR A 282 -21.74 2.11 -3.04
CA TYR A 282 -22.38 3.34 -3.53
C TYR A 282 -23.52 3.06 -4.53
N THR A 283 -23.53 1.89 -5.17
CA THR A 283 -24.66 1.42 -5.98
C THR A 283 -25.79 0.99 -5.08
N SER A 284 -25.58 -0.01 -4.22
CA SER A 284 -26.45 -0.36 -3.11
C SER A 284 -25.71 -1.17 -2.04
N LYS A 285 -26.17 -1.06 -0.79
CA LYS A 285 -25.63 -1.83 0.33
C LYS A 285 -25.80 -3.34 0.10
N GLU A 286 -26.94 -3.73 -0.45
CA GLU A 286 -27.29 -5.12 -0.74
C GLU A 286 -26.34 -5.74 -1.77
N LEU A 287 -25.95 -4.96 -2.80
CA LEU A 287 -24.99 -5.43 -3.80
C LEU A 287 -23.62 -5.69 -3.16
N TYR A 288 -23.12 -4.74 -2.36
CA TYR A 288 -21.88 -4.90 -1.62
C TYR A 288 -21.92 -6.14 -0.70
N GLU A 289 -22.98 -6.32 0.08
CA GLU A 289 -23.14 -7.46 0.99
C GLU A 289 -23.21 -8.80 0.23
N SER A 290 -23.86 -8.82 -0.94
CA SER A 290 -24.00 -10.03 -1.76
C SER A 290 -22.70 -10.53 -2.36
N LYS A 291 -21.70 -9.65 -2.54
CA LYS A 291 -20.39 -9.98 -3.11
C LYS A 291 -19.29 -10.20 -2.06
N MET A 292 -19.63 -10.27 -0.79
CA MET A 292 -18.65 -10.30 0.29
C MET A 292 -17.68 -11.49 0.21
N GLU A 293 -18.14 -12.66 -0.20
CA GLU A 293 -17.30 -13.85 -0.38
C GLU A 293 -16.30 -13.62 -1.50
N HIS A 294 -16.72 -13.06 -2.63
CA HIS A 294 -15.83 -12.67 -3.73
C HIS A 294 -14.74 -11.70 -3.29
N TYR A 295 -15.07 -10.66 -2.51
CA TYR A 295 -14.05 -9.73 -2.02
C TYR A 295 -13.04 -10.40 -1.10
N ARG A 296 -13.48 -11.32 -0.21
CA ARG A 296 -12.57 -12.08 0.67
C ARG A 296 -11.62 -12.97 -0.13
N GLU A 297 -12.13 -13.66 -1.15
CA GLU A 297 -11.31 -14.51 -2.02
C GLU A 297 -10.29 -13.69 -2.83
N GLU A 298 -10.72 -12.59 -3.45
CA GLU A 298 -9.84 -11.73 -4.22
C GLU A 298 -8.78 -11.05 -3.35
N ILE A 299 -9.13 -10.50 -2.19
CA ILE A 299 -8.14 -9.85 -1.31
C ILE A 299 -7.08 -10.85 -0.81
N ALA A 300 -7.44 -12.12 -0.69
CA ALA A 300 -6.54 -13.21 -0.32
C ALA A 300 -5.71 -13.75 -1.52
N ALA A 301 -5.94 -13.26 -2.74
CA ALA A 301 -5.23 -13.72 -3.93
C ALA A 301 -3.81 -13.17 -4.08
N CYS A 302 -3.32 -12.35 -3.16
CA CYS A 302 -1.94 -11.89 -3.09
C CYS A 302 -1.23 -12.40 -1.82
N THR A 303 0.04 -12.04 -1.65
CA THR A 303 0.77 -12.40 -0.41
C THR A 303 0.32 -11.52 0.76
N PHE A 304 -0.25 -12.12 1.78
CA PHE A 304 -0.76 -11.46 2.98
C PHE A 304 -0.40 -12.23 4.25
N ARG A 305 -0.55 -11.58 5.41
CA ARG A 305 -0.63 -12.22 6.72
C ARG A 305 -2.10 -12.29 7.13
N GLN A 306 -2.46 -13.21 8.02
CA GLN A 306 -3.83 -13.26 8.54
C GLN A 306 -4.38 -11.86 8.82
N PHE A 307 -5.68 -11.65 8.60
CA PHE A 307 -6.30 -10.33 8.68
C PHE A 307 -6.84 -9.99 10.06
N THR A 308 -6.87 -8.69 10.37
CA THR A 308 -7.43 -8.09 11.57
C THR A 308 -8.05 -6.74 11.22
N THR A 309 -8.99 -6.28 12.04
CA THR A 309 -9.51 -4.91 12.01
C THR A 309 -8.64 -3.91 12.80
N GLY A 310 -7.48 -4.36 13.33
CA GLY A 310 -6.58 -3.51 14.10
C GLY A 310 -7.26 -2.94 15.36
N PHE A 311 -7.19 -1.63 15.51
CA PHE A 311 -7.78 -0.89 16.64
C PHE A 311 -9.21 -0.40 16.37
N TYR A 312 -9.75 -0.55 15.18
CA TYR A 312 -11.00 0.11 14.78
C TYR A 312 -12.21 -0.28 15.64
N TYR A 313 -12.26 -1.52 16.15
CA TYR A 313 -13.35 -1.98 17.02
C TYR A 313 -12.92 -2.17 18.49
N GLY A 314 -11.70 -1.81 18.83
CA GLY A 314 -11.21 -1.90 20.21
C GLY A 314 -9.70 -2.10 20.28
N LYS A 315 -9.20 -2.29 21.49
CA LYS A 315 -7.78 -2.58 21.69
C LYS A 315 -7.43 -3.95 21.12
N PRO A 316 -6.28 -4.08 20.43
CA PRO A 316 -5.77 -5.39 20.02
C PRO A 316 -5.67 -6.34 21.19
N ASN A 317 -6.00 -7.60 20.93
CA ASN A 317 -5.89 -8.72 21.85
C ASN A 317 -5.11 -9.86 21.19
N GLU A 318 -5.13 -11.05 21.79
CA GLU A 318 -4.48 -12.26 21.29
C GLU A 318 -4.84 -12.57 19.83
N GLU A 319 -6.09 -12.36 19.44
CA GLU A 319 -6.60 -12.63 18.09
C GLU A 319 -5.99 -11.72 17.00
N THR A 320 -5.35 -10.61 17.39
CA THR A 320 -4.75 -9.65 16.45
C THR A 320 -3.29 -9.96 16.09
N GLN A 321 -2.72 -11.01 16.67
CA GLN A 321 -1.33 -11.45 16.49
C GLN A 321 -1.26 -12.82 15.79
N ILE A 322 -0.10 -13.16 15.25
CA ILE A 322 0.19 -14.45 14.63
C ILE A 322 1.22 -15.17 15.50
N TYR A 323 0.85 -16.36 15.98
CA TYR A 323 1.68 -17.17 16.87
C TYR A 323 2.28 -18.40 16.18
N ASP A 324 1.74 -18.80 15.03
CA ASP A 324 2.22 -19.95 14.26
C ASP A 324 3.44 -19.65 13.39
N CYS A 325 4.02 -20.70 12.79
CA CYS A 325 5.25 -20.61 12.00
C CYS A 325 5.05 -19.96 10.60
N ASN A 326 3.83 -19.88 10.10
CA ASN A 326 3.51 -19.41 8.75
C ASN A 326 3.06 -17.96 8.75
N THR A 327 4.04 -17.06 8.69
CA THR A 327 3.80 -15.61 8.73
C THR A 327 3.11 -15.07 7.47
N TYR A 328 3.34 -15.70 6.30
CA TYR A 328 2.80 -15.26 5.02
C TYR A 328 2.06 -16.38 4.30
N VAL A 329 0.86 -16.04 3.82
CA VAL A 329 0.02 -16.89 2.97
C VAL A 329 0.14 -16.40 1.53
N LYS A 330 0.23 -17.34 0.57
CA LYS A 330 0.22 -17.06 -0.86
C LYS A 330 -0.83 -17.93 -1.52
N ASN A 331 -1.91 -17.35 -1.98
CA ASN A 331 -2.95 -18.09 -2.69
C ASN A 331 -2.82 -18.02 -4.21
N ARG A 332 -2.06 -17.05 -4.74
CA ARG A 332 -1.74 -16.90 -6.16
C ARG A 332 -0.28 -16.50 -6.33
N VAL A 333 0.33 -16.90 -7.43
CA VAL A 333 1.70 -16.53 -7.80
C VAL A 333 1.66 -15.50 -8.92
N TYR A 334 2.40 -14.41 -8.77
CA TYR A 334 2.58 -13.38 -9.79
C TYR A 334 3.47 -13.93 -10.91
N LEU A 335 2.93 -14.15 -12.10
CA LEU A 335 3.66 -14.72 -13.24
C LEU A 335 4.29 -13.66 -14.13
N GLY A 336 3.62 -12.53 -14.33
CA GLY A 336 4.13 -11.44 -15.15
C GLY A 336 3.11 -10.35 -15.43
N THR A 337 3.53 -9.36 -16.20
CA THR A 337 2.68 -8.27 -16.70
C THR A 337 2.65 -8.33 -18.22
N VAL A 338 1.49 -8.07 -18.81
CA VAL A 338 1.32 -7.94 -20.27
C VAL A 338 1.91 -6.61 -20.71
N GLU A 339 2.99 -6.64 -21.49
CA GLU A 339 3.63 -5.44 -22.05
C GLU A 339 2.98 -5.03 -23.38
N GLU A 340 2.51 -6.02 -24.15
CA GLU A 340 1.88 -5.81 -25.44
C GLU A 340 0.99 -7.01 -25.81
N VAL A 341 -0.05 -6.77 -26.59
CA VAL A 341 -0.80 -7.81 -27.30
C VAL A 341 -0.54 -7.61 -28.77
N THR A 342 0.10 -8.57 -29.43
CA THR A 342 0.47 -8.48 -30.84
C THR A 342 -0.76 -8.51 -31.74
N ALA A 343 -0.61 -8.12 -33.00
CA ALA A 343 -1.69 -8.22 -34.00
C ALA A 343 -2.16 -9.68 -34.24
N ALA A 344 -1.32 -10.68 -33.90
CA ALA A 344 -1.65 -12.10 -33.96
C ALA A 344 -2.35 -12.60 -32.68
N GLY A 345 -2.54 -11.75 -31.67
CA GLY A 345 -3.15 -12.09 -30.38
C GLY A 345 -2.20 -12.79 -29.41
N GLU A 346 -0.89 -12.74 -29.65
CA GLU A 346 0.12 -13.23 -28.74
C GLU A 346 0.46 -12.20 -27.67
N LEU A 347 0.79 -12.63 -26.46
CA LEU A 347 1.11 -11.76 -25.34
C LEU A 347 2.63 -11.58 -25.24
N VAL A 348 3.10 -10.34 -25.29
CA VAL A 348 4.46 -10.00 -24.86
C VAL A 348 4.41 -9.81 -23.35
N ILE A 349 5.13 -10.65 -22.59
CA ILE A 349 5.05 -10.71 -21.13
C ILE A 349 6.40 -10.38 -20.52
N HIS A 350 6.43 -9.44 -19.56
CA HIS A 350 7.56 -9.28 -18.67
C HIS A 350 7.44 -10.28 -17.50
N GLN A 351 8.17 -11.39 -17.59
CA GLN A 351 8.07 -12.52 -16.65
C GLN A 351 8.56 -12.15 -15.24
N LYS A 352 7.87 -12.68 -14.24
CA LYS A 352 8.25 -12.53 -12.81
C LYS A 352 8.51 -13.88 -12.13
N ASN A 353 7.75 -14.93 -12.45
CA ASN A 353 7.93 -16.29 -11.93
C ASN A 353 7.74 -17.32 -13.04
N LYS A 354 8.20 -18.56 -12.78
CA LYS A 354 8.15 -19.67 -13.72
C LYS A 354 6.71 -20.07 -14.05
N PHE A 355 6.46 -20.36 -15.33
CA PHE A 355 5.29 -21.06 -15.85
C PHE A 355 5.69 -21.90 -17.08
N CYS A 356 4.82 -22.82 -17.50
CA CYS A 356 5.10 -23.79 -18.55
C CYS A 356 4.02 -23.77 -19.63
N VAL A 357 4.33 -24.33 -20.79
CA VAL A 357 3.33 -24.69 -21.79
C VAL A 357 2.34 -25.69 -21.19
N GLY A 358 1.05 -25.49 -21.44
CA GLY A 358 -0.05 -26.28 -20.86
C GLY A 358 -0.56 -25.75 -19.50
N ASP A 359 0.08 -24.77 -18.89
CA ASP A 359 -0.40 -24.19 -17.65
C ASP A 359 -1.71 -23.42 -17.88
N ALA A 360 -2.70 -23.63 -16.99
CA ALA A 360 -3.87 -22.79 -16.88
C ALA A 360 -3.55 -21.59 -15.99
N ILE A 361 -3.55 -20.40 -16.57
CA ILE A 361 -3.24 -19.14 -15.91
C ILE A 361 -4.42 -18.19 -16.01
N GLU A 362 -4.42 -17.18 -15.16
CA GLU A 362 -5.44 -16.12 -15.13
C GLU A 362 -4.82 -14.78 -15.43
N VAL A 363 -5.41 -14.03 -16.37
CA VAL A 363 -5.10 -12.64 -16.64
C VAL A 363 -6.13 -11.78 -15.92
N MET A 364 -5.66 -10.99 -14.98
CA MET A 364 -6.48 -10.14 -14.14
C MET A 364 -6.94 -8.90 -14.93
N ALA A 365 -8.23 -8.80 -15.21
CA ALA A 365 -8.82 -7.65 -15.88
C ALA A 365 -8.76 -6.39 -14.98
N PHE A 366 -8.76 -5.21 -15.57
CA PHE A 366 -8.82 -3.95 -14.82
C PHE A 366 -10.19 -3.80 -14.13
N ASP A 367 -11.25 -4.24 -14.80
CA ASP A 367 -12.63 -4.26 -14.35
C ASP A 367 -13.32 -5.54 -14.81
N GLY A 368 -14.41 -5.94 -14.16
CA GLY A 368 -15.22 -7.10 -14.51
C GLY A 368 -14.52 -8.44 -14.28
N GLU A 369 -14.82 -9.43 -15.12
CA GLU A 369 -14.33 -10.80 -14.97
C GLU A 369 -12.90 -10.96 -15.51
N ASN A 370 -12.09 -11.73 -14.78
CA ASN A 370 -10.75 -12.13 -15.22
C ASN A 370 -10.82 -13.05 -16.45
N VAL A 371 -9.73 -13.14 -17.19
CA VAL A 371 -9.62 -13.98 -18.38
C VAL A 371 -8.80 -15.22 -18.05
N ASP A 372 -9.46 -16.38 -18.03
CA ASP A 372 -8.79 -17.68 -17.92
C ASP A 372 -8.21 -18.06 -19.29
N VAL A 373 -6.95 -18.41 -19.31
CA VAL A 373 -6.24 -18.84 -20.52
C VAL A 373 -5.33 -20.04 -20.26
N GLU A 374 -5.11 -20.83 -21.32
CA GLU A 374 -4.10 -21.88 -21.37
C GLU A 374 -2.89 -21.37 -22.15
N VAL A 375 -1.68 -21.65 -21.65
CA VAL A 375 -0.42 -21.34 -22.33
C VAL A 375 -0.17 -22.37 -23.43
N LEU A 376 -0.29 -21.95 -24.71
CA LEU A 376 -0.16 -22.85 -25.87
C LEU A 376 1.28 -22.97 -26.37
N ALA A 377 2.05 -21.88 -26.33
CA ALA A 377 3.47 -21.85 -26.69
C ALA A 377 4.18 -20.68 -26.00
N ILE A 378 5.47 -20.80 -25.78
CA ILE A 378 6.34 -19.76 -25.21
C ILE A 378 7.54 -19.57 -26.12
N TYR A 379 7.88 -18.32 -26.45
CA TYR A 379 9.04 -17.95 -27.25
C TYR A 379 9.89 -16.93 -26.50
N ASP A 380 11.22 -17.07 -26.59
CA ASP A 380 12.15 -16.08 -26.09
C ASP A 380 12.21 -14.82 -26.99
N GLU A 381 13.03 -13.84 -26.63
CA GLU A 381 13.24 -12.60 -27.39
C GLU A 381 13.84 -12.82 -28.79
N HIS A 382 14.40 -14.00 -29.07
CA HIS A 382 14.94 -14.40 -30.38
C HIS A 382 13.96 -15.26 -31.20
N GLY A 383 12.76 -15.53 -30.68
CA GLY A 383 11.75 -16.37 -31.33
C GLY A 383 12.01 -17.87 -31.16
N THR A 384 12.90 -18.27 -30.23
CA THR A 384 13.17 -19.69 -29.95
C THR A 384 12.05 -20.25 -29.06
N GLU A 385 11.47 -21.38 -29.47
CA GLU A 385 10.42 -22.03 -28.71
C GLU A 385 10.96 -22.67 -27.42
N MET A 386 10.21 -22.52 -26.34
CA MET A 386 10.56 -22.96 -24.99
C MET A 386 9.41 -23.77 -24.38
N GLU A 387 9.72 -24.85 -23.65
CA GLU A 387 8.72 -25.61 -22.87
C GLU A 387 8.29 -24.88 -21.58
N SER A 388 9.17 -24.02 -21.05
CA SER A 388 8.91 -23.27 -19.82
C SER A 388 9.64 -21.93 -19.82
N ALA A 389 9.15 -20.99 -19.03
CA ALA A 389 9.76 -19.70 -18.72
C ALA A 389 10.53 -19.76 -17.38
N PRO A 390 11.81 -20.18 -17.36
CA PRO A 390 12.52 -20.51 -16.12
C PRO A 390 13.15 -19.29 -15.42
N HIS A 391 13.46 -18.22 -16.16
CA HIS A 391 14.27 -17.11 -15.65
C HIS A 391 13.45 -15.84 -15.47
N PRO A 392 13.38 -15.29 -14.24
CA PRO A 392 12.66 -14.04 -14.00
C PRO A 392 13.28 -12.87 -14.78
N LYS A 393 12.43 -11.90 -15.15
CA LYS A 393 12.77 -10.69 -15.92
C LYS A 393 13.03 -10.92 -17.42
N GLN A 394 12.74 -12.08 -17.97
CA GLN A 394 12.74 -12.26 -19.43
C GLN A 394 11.53 -11.56 -20.05
N LEU A 395 11.74 -11.04 -21.25
CA LEU A 395 10.66 -10.62 -22.13
C LEU A 395 10.33 -11.83 -23.03
N LEU A 396 9.09 -12.30 -22.95
CA LEU A 396 8.65 -13.52 -23.62
C LEU A 396 7.46 -13.21 -24.52
N CYS A 397 7.38 -13.86 -25.69
CA CYS A 397 6.19 -13.90 -26.50
C CYS A 397 5.43 -15.20 -26.19
N VAL A 398 4.18 -15.09 -25.74
CA VAL A 398 3.38 -16.22 -25.26
C VAL A 398 2.09 -16.31 -26.03
N LYS A 399 1.85 -17.48 -26.64
CA LYS A 399 0.59 -17.79 -27.30
C LYS A 399 -0.37 -18.39 -26.28
N VAL A 400 -1.58 -17.86 -26.22
CA VAL A 400 -2.63 -18.30 -25.29
C VAL A 400 -3.92 -18.67 -25.99
N SER A 401 -4.79 -19.43 -25.32
CA SER A 401 -6.05 -19.92 -25.90
C SER A 401 -7.07 -18.83 -26.21
N ASN A 402 -7.05 -17.71 -25.48
CA ASN A 402 -7.99 -16.58 -25.63
C ASN A 402 -7.31 -15.27 -25.22
N SER A 403 -7.15 -14.32 -26.16
CA SER A 403 -6.50 -13.04 -25.90
C SER A 403 -7.37 -11.82 -26.20
N GLU A 404 -8.61 -12.00 -26.66
CA GLU A 404 -9.45 -10.90 -27.19
C GLU A 404 -9.71 -9.77 -26.18
N LYS A 405 -9.83 -10.12 -24.89
CA LYS A 405 -10.08 -9.15 -23.80
C LYS A 405 -8.81 -8.71 -23.08
N ILE A 406 -7.65 -9.27 -23.45
CA ILE A 406 -6.40 -8.97 -22.78
C ILE A 406 -5.82 -7.66 -23.32
N ARG A 407 -5.30 -6.83 -22.42
CA ARG A 407 -4.72 -5.52 -22.72
C ARG A 407 -3.37 -5.35 -22.05
N LYS A 408 -2.55 -4.47 -22.58
CA LYS A 408 -1.31 -4.00 -21.96
C LYS A 408 -1.56 -3.53 -20.51
N GLY A 409 -0.63 -3.85 -19.60
CA GLY A 409 -0.70 -3.50 -18.19
C GLY A 409 -1.40 -4.55 -17.31
N MET A 410 -2.16 -5.49 -17.89
CA MET A 410 -2.83 -6.53 -17.13
C MET A 410 -1.85 -7.48 -16.45
N ILE A 411 -2.16 -7.85 -15.23
CA ILE A 411 -1.37 -8.76 -14.39
C ILE A 411 -1.73 -10.21 -14.71
N ILE A 412 -0.70 -11.06 -14.81
CA ILE A 412 -0.85 -12.51 -15.00
C ILE A 412 -0.51 -13.21 -13.69
N ARG A 413 -1.38 -14.11 -13.25
CA ARG A 413 -1.22 -14.88 -12.02
C ARG A 413 -1.63 -16.34 -12.20
N THR A 414 -1.23 -17.22 -11.28
CA THR A 414 -1.72 -18.61 -11.29
C THR A 414 -3.21 -18.65 -11.00
N ARG A 415 -3.93 -19.60 -11.64
CA ARG A 415 -5.37 -19.79 -11.41
C ARG A 415 -5.68 -20.39 -10.03
N HIS A 416 -4.82 -21.28 -9.54
CA HIS A 416 -4.89 -21.90 -8.21
C HIS A 416 -3.53 -21.88 -7.54
N CYS A 417 -3.48 -22.03 -6.22
CA CYS A 417 -2.22 -22.31 -5.53
C CYS A 417 -1.65 -23.60 -6.09
N ALA A 418 -0.39 -23.58 -6.54
CA ALA A 418 0.37 -24.81 -6.64
C ALA A 418 0.48 -25.38 -5.21
N ALA A 419 -0.05 -26.59 -5.01
CA ALA A 419 0.00 -27.33 -3.76
C ALA A 419 1.44 -27.56 -3.29
#